data_69cfbeb041cb30e5da5f7d4adb976aaf
#
_entry.id   69cfbeb041cb30e5da5f7d4adb976aaf
#
_cell.length_a   1.000
_cell.length_b   1.000
_cell.length_c   1.000
_cell.angle_alpha   90.00
_cell.angle_beta   90.00
_cell.angle_gamma   90.00
#
_symmetry.space_group_name_H-M   'P 1'
#
loop_
_entity.id
_entity.type
_entity.pdbx_description
1 polymer ?
#
loop_
_entity_poly.entity_id
_entity_poly.type
_entity_poly.pdbx_seq_one_letter_code
_entity_poly.pdbx_strand_id
1 'polypeptide(L)'
;MKSYLLLLRLNLRNLLAGFRGAMRKPNGKIDISRLILYPLALLGMLTLAGFVIFMEFSMFSAFEMLNAPEMLPGLAILLAMVTALLFSVFQMLAALYFSRDTASMAYLPLTSRTVLAAKWTEVYVSELLFSLLIAAPAVVLYGIHYAADWTYYLRMVPVLLAVNCIPLTISLLLASILGRFTSLTRHKEVWVVLGTVLMLVVVLGLEWSILPKIPEDADAAFFAQMLTGVQPMLRAFIHAFPPVAWAVDGIAGDWLQWLAFLAVSIGGAALVIALVGGSYLDTTLRQNEGSRKARRVRVTDKTFRAYSPFMAIYRREWNEILKVPVYLLNGVLGAMMLPIMLIGMSVGMSSEQDSEVSWNFLLRLMQDSVSPMDVMLILTALLMFISWVNPIIATAISREGGRMPIAKYIPVSPRTQLWAKLSVSLTINGAAILLMGIAVAALLGTHYLGAVLGAVVLANLFSLATGCIALTIDASRPILHWQTEQQVMKQNMNQMICMLVVLLVALIPVAGVVGMMLLSSAAQEMEAPSMLMRFAAEHAVGLRSAVAALLMAAEAGVSILILHKVGEKRFSAIEP
;
A
#
# COMPACT_ATOMS: atom_id res chain seq x y z
N MET A 1 8.84 2.47 35.94
CA MET A 1 9.69 1.68 35.05
C MET A 1 9.18 0.26 34.81
N LYS A 2 8.85 -0.54 35.85
CA LYS A 2 8.31 -1.90 35.69
C LYS A 2 7.04 -1.97 34.82
N SER A 3 6.05 -1.09 35.06
CA SER A 3 4.80 -1.04 34.30
C SER A 3 5.01 -0.70 32.80
N TYR A 4 5.94 0.18 32.47
CA TYR A 4 6.32 0.51 31.10
C TYR A 4 6.92 -0.71 30.40
N LEU A 5 7.89 -1.38 31.02
CA LEU A 5 8.53 -2.57 30.43
C LEU A 5 7.54 -3.72 30.23
N LEU A 6 6.56 -3.88 31.11
CA LEU A 6 5.49 -4.87 30.95
C LEU A 6 4.58 -4.54 29.77
N LEU A 7 4.14 -3.29 29.65
CA LEU A 7 3.34 -2.85 28.51
C LEU A 7 4.11 -2.97 27.19
N LEU A 8 5.37 -2.54 27.18
CA LEU A 8 6.24 -2.67 26.01
C LEU A 8 6.40 -4.13 25.60
N ARG A 9 6.67 -5.01 26.55
CA ARG A 9 6.77 -6.46 26.30
C ARG A 9 5.48 -7.03 25.76
N LEU A 10 4.32 -6.59 26.26
CA LEU A 10 3.01 -7.01 25.77
C LEU A 10 2.78 -6.54 24.33
N ASN A 11 3.04 -5.27 24.05
CA ASN A 11 2.85 -4.68 22.72
C ASN A 11 3.80 -5.30 21.68
N LEU A 12 5.09 -5.46 22.02
CA LEU A 12 6.06 -6.15 21.16
C LEU A 12 5.70 -7.63 20.96
N ARG A 13 5.21 -8.30 22.00
CA ARG A 13 4.72 -9.67 21.87
C ARG A 13 3.51 -9.74 20.93
N ASN A 14 2.63 -8.78 20.97
CA ASN A 14 1.47 -8.69 20.08
C ASN A 14 1.89 -8.39 18.63
N LEU A 15 2.83 -7.47 18.41
CA LEU A 15 3.44 -7.22 17.10
C LEU A 15 4.11 -8.48 16.54
N LEU A 16 4.84 -9.21 17.36
CA LEU A 16 5.52 -10.45 16.99
C LEU A 16 4.62 -11.69 17.02
N ALA A 17 3.42 -11.60 17.60
CA ALA A 17 2.50 -12.74 17.70
C ALA A 17 2.03 -13.21 16.33
N GLY A 18 1.91 -12.29 15.36
CA GLY A 18 1.70 -12.61 13.96
C GLY A 18 2.78 -13.56 13.41
N PHE A 19 4.03 -13.37 13.85
CA PHE A 19 5.16 -14.20 13.43
C PHE A 19 5.37 -15.45 14.32
N ARG A 20 5.10 -15.37 15.63
CA ARG A 20 5.37 -16.48 16.58
C ARG A 20 4.27 -17.54 16.67
N GLY A 21 3.02 -17.18 16.41
CA GLY A 21 1.86 -18.10 16.54
C GLY A 21 1.76 -19.18 15.48
N ALA A 22 2.94 -19.51 14.92
CA ALA A 22 2.75 -19.66 13.63
C ALA A 22 3.04 -20.97 12.90
N MET A 23 3.98 -21.76 13.22
CA MET A 23 4.26 -22.96 12.44
C MET A 23 3.36 -24.16 12.78
N ARG A 24 2.64 -24.11 13.93
CA ARG A 24 1.77 -25.23 14.35
C ARG A 24 0.35 -24.76 14.61
N LYS A 25 -0.62 -25.53 14.12
CA LYS A 25 -2.03 -25.38 14.47
C LYS A 25 -2.24 -25.72 15.95
N PRO A 26 -3.36 -25.29 16.57
CA PRO A 26 -3.67 -25.65 17.96
C PRO A 26 -3.68 -27.17 18.22
N ASN A 27 -3.91 -27.97 17.19
CA ASN A 27 -3.87 -29.43 17.19
C ASN A 27 -2.47 -30.03 16.95
N GLY A 28 -1.40 -29.26 17.09
CA GLY A 28 -0.01 -29.72 16.99
C GLY A 28 0.53 -29.99 15.59
N LYS A 29 -0.32 -30.00 14.56
CA LYS A 29 0.08 -30.25 13.17
C LYS A 29 0.77 -29.01 12.57
N ILE A 30 1.77 -29.23 11.70
CA ILE A 30 2.46 -28.16 10.95
C ILE A 30 1.46 -27.48 10.02
N ASP A 31 1.43 -26.15 10.04
CA ASP A 31 0.63 -25.36 9.10
C ASP A 31 1.44 -25.13 7.81
N ILE A 32 1.26 -26.02 6.83
CA ILE A 32 1.98 -26.01 5.55
C ILE A 32 1.88 -24.66 4.84
N SER A 33 0.72 -23.98 4.92
CA SER A 33 0.55 -22.67 4.29
C SER A 33 1.47 -21.60 4.90
N ARG A 34 1.74 -21.67 6.19
CA ARG A 34 2.67 -20.77 6.86
C ARG A 34 4.13 -21.13 6.56
N LEU A 35 4.41 -22.43 6.43
CA LEU A 35 5.73 -22.90 6.04
C LEU A 35 6.16 -22.38 4.65
N ILE A 36 5.20 -22.20 3.73
CA ILE A 36 5.45 -21.66 2.39
C ILE A 36 5.48 -20.13 2.41
N LEU A 37 4.56 -19.50 3.15
CA LEU A 37 4.39 -18.05 3.14
C LEU A 37 5.52 -17.28 3.84
N TYR A 38 6.14 -17.82 4.89
CA TYR A 38 7.26 -17.14 5.54
C TYR A 38 8.49 -17.01 4.65
N PRO A 39 8.97 -18.07 3.97
CA PRO A 39 10.04 -17.92 3.00
C PRO A 39 9.69 -16.97 1.85
N LEU A 40 8.43 -17.00 1.38
CA LEU A 40 7.99 -16.10 0.32
C LEU A 40 7.94 -14.64 0.79
N ALA A 41 7.45 -14.37 2.01
CA ALA A 41 7.48 -13.04 2.59
C ALA A 41 8.92 -12.54 2.81
N LEU A 42 9.80 -13.42 3.27
CA LEU A 42 11.23 -13.13 3.41
C LEU A 42 11.85 -12.81 2.05
N LEU A 43 11.54 -13.61 1.02
CA LEU A 43 12.01 -13.37 -0.35
C LEU A 43 11.52 -12.00 -0.87
N GLY A 44 10.25 -11.67 -0.64
CA GLY A 44 9.70 -10.35 -1.00
C GLY A 44 10.40 -9.19 -0.28
N MET A 45 10.69 -9.36 1.02
CA MET A 45 11.47 -8.36 1.78
C MET A 45 12.91 -8.24 1.24
N LEU A 46 13.56 -9.35 0.92
CA LEU A 46 14.90 -9.36 0.34
C LEU A 46 14.92 -8.72 -1.05
N THR A 47 13.90 -8.98 -1.87
CA THR A 47 13.74 -8.34 -3.19
C THR A 47 13.58 -6.83 -3.05
N LEU A 48 12.73 -6.38 -2.12
CA LEU A 48 12.55 -4.95 -1.83
C LEU A 48 13.86 -4.32 -1.34
N ALA A 49 14.54 -4.98 -0.41
CA ALA A 49 15.85 -4.51 0.09
C ALA A 49 16.88 -4.44 -1.04
N GLY A 50 16.95 -5.46 -1.88
CA GLY A 50 17.83 -5.47 -3.05
C GLY A 50 17.52 -4.34 -4.03
N PHE A 51 16.25 -4.05 -4.27
CA PHE A 51 15.83 -2.94 -5.11
C PHE A 51 16.24 -1.58 -4.52
N VAL A 52 16.02 -1.36 -3.23
CA VAL A 52 16.46 -0.12 -2.55
C VAL A 52 17.97 0.04 -2.62
N ILE A 53 18.72 -1.01 -2.29
CA ILE A 53 20.20 -0.98 -2.37
C ILE A 53 20.67 -0.70 -3.81
N PHE A 54 20.03 -1.31 -4.82
CA PHE A 54 20.34 -1.06 -6.23
C PHE A 54 20.08 0.41 -6.61
N MET A 55 18.95 0.98 -6.17
CA MET A 55 18.62 2.38 -6.39
C MET A 55 19.65 3.32 -5.74
N GLU A 56 20.02 3.05 -4.49
CA GLU A 56 21.01 3.84 -3.76
C GLU A 56 22.41 3.74 -4.37
N PHE A 57 22.79 2.55 -4.86
CA PHE A 57 24.05 2.37 -5.58
C PHE A 57 24.07 3.19 -6.89
N SER A 58 22.96 3.19 -7.63
CA SER A 58 22.83 3.98 -8.85
C SER A 58 22.91 5.49 -8.55
N MET A 59 22.26 5.93 -7.46
CA MET A 59 22.34 7.32 -6.99
C MET A 59 23.75 7.68 -6.49
N PHE A 60 24.42 6.76 -5.82
CA PHE A 60 25.82 6.95 -5.38
C PHE A 60 26.73 7.23 -6.57
N SER A 61 26.67 6.40 -7.61
CA SER A 61 27.45 6.60 -8.84
C SER A 61 27.17 7.95 -9.51
N ALA A 62 25.91 8.38 -9.50
CA ALA A 62 25.54 9.70 -10.03
C ALA A 62 26.12 10.86 -9.19
N PHE A 63 26.04 10.78 -7.85
CA PHE A 63 26.62 11.79 -6.97
C PHE A 63 28.16 11.79 -6.97
N GLU A 64 28.78 10.64 -7.20
CA GLU A 64 30.23 10.54 -7.38
C GLU A 64 30.70 11.29 -8.65
N MET A 65 29.99 11.13 -9.77
CA MET A 65 30.25 11.90 -11.00
C MET A 65 30.12 13.41 -10.80
N LEU A 66 29.29 13.84 -9.84
CA LEU A 66 29.07 15.25 -9.50
C LEU A 66 30.07 15.79 -8.46
N ASN A 67 31.04 14.99 -8.01
CA ASN A 67 31.91 15.31 -6.89
C ASN A 67 31.16 15.75 -5.61
N ALA A 68 30.01 15.13 -5.35
CA ALA A 68 29.15 15.43 -4.19
C ALA A 68 28.61 14.15 -3.51
N PRO A 69 29.45 13.14 -3.24
CA PRO A 69 29.01 11.86 -2.68
C PRO A 69 28.39 12.01 -1.28
N GLU A 70 28.72 13.08 -0.53
CA GLU A 70 28.14 13.39 0.78
C GLU A 70 26.64 13.68 0.73
N MET A 71 26.07 13.92 -0.45
CA MET A 71 24.64 14.17 -0.60
C MET A 71 23.80 12.89 -0.44
N LEU A 72 24.36 11.72 -0.72
CA LEU A 72 23.64 10.45 -0.63
C LEU A 72 23.14 10.16 0.79
N PRO A 73 23.97 10.17 1.86
CA PRO A 73 23.50 10.00 3.23
C PRO A 73 22.44 11.02 3.64
N GLY A 74 22.65 12.30 3.23
CA GLY A 74 21.71 13.38 3.54
C GLY A 74 20.33 13.16 2.92
N LEU A 75 20.28 12.79 1.65
CA LEU A 75 19.05 12.52 0.94
C LEU A 75 18.33 11.28 1.51
N ALA A 76 19.08 10.21 1.79
CA ALA A 76 18.49 8.97 2.34
C ALA A 76 17.93 9.20 3.76
N ILE A 77 18.62 9.93 4.63
CA ILE A 77 18.14 10.30 5.96
C ILE A 77 16.90 11.21 5.83
N LEU A 78 16.92 12.21 4.94
CA LEU A 78 15.78 13.07 4.68
C LEU A 78 14.57 12.28 4.21
N LEU A 79 14.75 11.39 3.24
CA LEU A 79 13.70 10.53 2.72
C LEU A 79 13.13 9.60 3.80
N ALA A 80 13.98 9.00 4.63
CA ALA A 80 13.56 8.18 5.75
C ALA A 80 12.75 9.00 6.78
N MET A 81 13.14 10.24 7.09
CA MET A 81 12.41 11.10 8.01
C MET A 81 11.07 11.57 7.44
N VAL A 82 11.03 11.94 6.15
CA VAL A 82 9.78 12.35 5.48
C VAL A 82 8.81 11.19 5.39
N THR A 83 9.24 10.02 4.96
CA THR A 83 8.39 8.82 4.89
C THR A 83 7.90 8.41 6.28
N ALA A 84 8.78 8.44 7.29
CA ALA A 84 8.37 8.17 8.66
C ALA A 84 7.33 9.19 9.16
N LEU A 85 7.46 10.48 8.85
CA LEU A 85 6.47 11.50 9.23
C LEU A 85 5.11 11.22 8.59
N LEU A 86 5.09 10.94 7.29
CA LEU A 86 3.86 10.70 6.53
C LEU A 86 3.08 9.49 7.05
N PHE A 87 3.78 8.38 7.31
CA PHE A 87 3.13 7.16 7.81
C PHE A 87 2.82 7.23 9.30
N SER A 88 3.69 7.81 10.13
CA SER A 88 3.52 7.83 11.58
C SER A 88 2.37 8.71 12.06
N VAL A 89 1.97 9.78 11.35
CA VAL A 89 0.81 10.60 11.73
C VAL A 89 -0.45 9.75 11.83
N PHE A 90 -0.70 8.93 10.81
CA PHE A 90 -1.89 8.06 10.78
C PHE A 90 -1.77 6.90 11.77
N GLN A 91 -0.60 6.32 11.90
CA GLN A 91 -0.36 5.26 12.89
C GLN A 91 -0.51 5.77 14.31
N MET A 92 -0.01 6.97 14.60
CA MET A 92 -0.12 7.60 15.92
C MET A 92 -1.57 7.91 16.26
N LEU A 93 -2.36 8.48 15.32
CA LEU A 93 -3.79 8.68 15.52
C LEU A 93 -4.52 7.35 15.78
N ALA A 94 -4.20 6.31 15.02
CA ALA A 94 -4.78 4.98 15.22
C ALA A 94 -4.43 4.38 16.58
N ALA A 95 -3.15 4.45 16.96
CA ALA A 95 -2.67 3.90 18.22
C ALA A 95 -3.23 4.63 19.44
N LEU A 96 -3.38 5.96 19.38
CA LEU A 96 -3.82 6.77 20.51
C LEU A 96 -5.34 6.77 20.70
N TYR A 97 -6.11 6.94 19.61
CA TYR A 97 -7.54 7.25 19.72
C TYR A 97 -8.47 6.17 19.15
N PHE A 98 -7.96 5.27 18.31
CA PHE A 98 -8.80 4.25 17.66
C PHE A 98 -8.51 2.82 18.13
N SER A 99 -7.51 2.64 18.99
CA SER A 99 -7.21 1.34 19.61
C SER A 99 -8.28 0.98 20.65
N ARG A 100 -8.84 -0.22 20.54
CA ARG A 100 -9.82 -0.76 21.52
C ARG A 100 -9.20 -0.99 22.91
N ASP A 101 -7.89 -1.16 22.98
CA ASP A 101 -7.16 -1.43 24.22
C ASP A 101 -7.11 -0.22 25.14
N THR A 102 -7.21 0.99 24.60
CA THR A 102 -7.07 2.23 25.40
C THR A 102 -8.15 2.33 26.47
N ALA A 103 -9.39 1.89 26.14
CA ALA A 103 -10.48 1.86 27.12
C ALA A 103 -10.20 0.86 28.25
N SER A 104 -9.64 -0.31 27.96
CA SER A 104 -9.27 -1.32 28.96
C SER A 104 -8.10 -0.88 29.83
N MET A 105 -7.13 -0.19 29.23
CA MET A 105 -5.95 0.34 29.95
C MET A 105 -6.30 1.44 30.94
N ALA A 106 -7.41 2.17 30.72
CA ALA A 106 -7.88 3.21 31.63
C ALA A 106 -8.33 2.69 32.99
N TYR A 107 -8.74 1.43 33.09
CA TYR A 107 -9.11 0.78 34.35
C TYR A 107 -7.92 0.18 35.13
N LEU A 108 -6.74 0.15 34.51
CA LEU A 108 -5.53 -0.36 35.16
C LEU A 108 -4.84 0.76 35.95
N PRO A 109 -4.12 0.45 37.04
CA PRO A 109 -3.38 1.43 37.84
C PRO A 109 -2.10 1.88 37.11
N LEU A 110 -2.27 2.47 35.92
CA LEU A 110 -1.19 2.94 35.06
C LEU A 110 -1.23 4.47 34.95
N THR A 111 -0.06 5.09 34.97
CA THR A 111 0.00 6.53 34.70
C THR A 111 -0.23 6.81 33.22
N SER A 112 -0.95 7.87 32.90
CA SER A 112 -1.25 8.32 31.55
C SER A 112 0.02 8.48 30.69
N ARG A 113 1.12 8.99 31.28
CA ARG A 113 2.43 9.11 30.62
C ARG A 113 3.02 7.75 30.24
N THR A 114 2.87 6.74 31.11
CA THR A 114 3.40 5.39 30.84
C THR A 114 2.68 4.74 29.67
N VAL A 115 1.36 4.91 29.59
CA VAL A 115 0.55 4.38 28.46
C VAL A 115 0.94 5.10 27.17
N LEU A 116 1.05 6.43 27.19
CA LEU A 116 1.45 7.21 26.02
C LEU A 116 2.86 6.82 25.52
N ALA A 117 3.83 6.69 26.43
CA ALA A 117 5.19 6.28 26.10
C ALA A 117 5.23 4.87 25.48
N ALA A 118 4.42 3.92 25.99
CA ALA A 118 4.34 2.58 25.45
C ALA A 118 3.74 2.57 24.02
N LYS A 119 2.71 3.38 23.77
CA LYS A 119 2.11 3.54 22.44
C LYS A 119 3.06 4.22 21.45
N TRP A 120 3.77 5.26 21.89
CA TRP A 120 4.80 5.90 21.07
C TRP A 120 5.91 4.91 20.69
N THR A 121 6.40 4.12 21.62
CA THR A 121 7.44 3.11 21.35
C THR A 121 6.93 1.99 20.43
N GLU A 122 5.66 1.61 20.51
CA GLU A 122 5.03 0.65 19.60
C GLU A 122 5.10 1.15 18.15
N VAL A 123 4.72 2.41 17.92
CA VAL A 123 4.79 3.03 16.58
C VAL A 123 6.26 3.19 16.13
N TYR A 124 7.14 3.59 17.04
CA TYR A 124 8.57 3.72 16.76
C TYR A 124 9.18 2.39 16.26
N VAL A 125 8.92 1.27 16.92
CA VAL A 125 9.45 -0.03 16.52
C VAL A 125 8.88 -0.47 15.16
N SER A 126 7.62 -0.16 14.88
CA SER A 126 7.01 -0.51 13.59
C SER A 126 7.58 0.26 12.41
N GLU A 127 7.99 1.53 12.61
CA GLU A 127 8.57 2.39 11.56
C GLU A 127 10.10 2.21 11.43
N LEU A 128 10.77 1.78 12.50
CA LEU A 128 12.23 1.70 12.55
C LEU A 128 12.81 0.81 11.44
N LEU A 129 12.23 -0.36 11.21
CA LEU A 129 12.72 -1.29 10.19
C LEU A 129 12.63 -0.69 8.78
N PHE A 130 11.55 0.04 8.49
CA PHE A 130 11.36 0.67 7.19
C PHE A 130 12.34 1.83 6.96
N SER A 131 12.54 2.65 7.97
CA SER A 131 13.50 3.76 7.89
C SER A 131 14.95 3.30 7.83
N LEU A 132 15.28 2.20 8.54
CA LEU A 132 16.60 1.58 8.42
C LEU A 132 16.82 1.01 7.02
N LEU A 133 15.79 0.44 6.40
CA LEU A 133 15.88 -0.06 5.02
C LEU A 133 16.23 1.05 4.02
N ILE A 134 15.72 2.29 4.25
CA ILE A 134 15.97 3.45 3.38
C ILE A 134 17.31 4.12 3.73
N ALA A 135 17.64 4.33 5.01
CA ALA A 135 18.77 5.17 5.37
C ALA A 135 20.07 4.38 5.57
N ALA A 136 20.01 3.15 6.07
CA ALA A 136 21.22 2.44 6.45
C ALA A 136 22.11 2.05 5.24
N PRO A 137 21.60 1.51 4.11
CA PRO A 137 22.46 1.15 3.01
C PRO A 137 23.20 2.34 2.41
N ALA A 138 22.53 3.50 2.26
CA ALA A 138 23.15 4.72 1.75
C ALA A 138 24.28 5.23 2.65
N VAL A 139 24.05 5.27 3.97
CA VAL A 139 25.06 5.70 4.94
C VAL A 139 26.23 4.71 5.00
N VAL A 140 25.95 3.41 4.94
CA VAL A 140 26.99 2.35 4.89
C VAL A 140 27.79 2.43 3.59
N LEU A 141 27.12 2.60 2.45
CA LEU A 141 27.77 2.70 1.14
C LEU A 141 28.74 3.88 1.07
N TYR A 142 28.31 5.06 1.57
CA TYR A 142 29.19 6.21 1.71
C TYR A 142 30.38 5.94 2.63
N GLY A 143 30.14 5.29 3.77
CA GLY A 143 31.20 4.92 4.71
C GLY A 143 32.26 4.01 4.11
N ILE A 144 31.86 3.01 3.31
CA ILE A 144 32.78 2.07 2.66
C ILE A 144 33.73 2.81 1.69
N HIS A 145 33.24 3.80 0.97
CA HIS A 145 34.02 4.47 -0.09
C HIS A 145 34.80 5.71 0.41
N TYR A 146 34.28 6.43 1.39
CA TYR A 146 34.83 7.75 1.75
C TYR A 146 35.25 7.89 3.22
N ALA A 147 34.69 7.10 4.14
CA ALA A 147 34.88 7.38 5.56
C ALA A 147 35.96 6.54 6.24
N ALA A 148 36.37 5.43 5.72
CA ALA A 148 37.45 4.52 6.14
C ALA A 148 37.69 4.30 7.65
N ASP A 149 37.24 5.20 8.54
CA ASP A 149 37.48 5.13 9.98
C ASP A 149 36.34 4.41 10.70
N TRP A 150 36.69 3.49 11.64
CA TRP A 150 35.71 2.74 12.42
C TRP A 150 34.82 3.64 13.29
N THR A 151 35.28 4.83 13.66
CA THR A 151 34.51 5.82 14.45
C THR A 151 33.29 6.33 13.71
N TYR A 152 33.32 6.36 12.35
CA TYR A 152 32.18 6.68 11.51
C TYR A 152 31.02 5.69 11.78
N TYR A 153 31.31 4.39 11.74
CA TYR A 153 30.29 3.36 11.96
C TYR A 153 29.78 3.37 13.40
N LEU A 154 30.60 3.70 14.36
CA LEU A 154 30.18 3.83 15.76
C LEU A 154 29.20 5.00 15.95
N ARG A 155 29.43 6.13 15.27
CA ARG A 155 28.54 7.31 15.30
C ARG A 155 27.27 7.12 14.49
N MET A 156 27.34 6.37 13.40
CA MET A 156 26.21 6.04 12.52
C MET A 156 25.08 5.31 13.28
N VAL A 157 25.40 4.31 14.11
CA VAL A 157 24.40 3.46 14.76
C VAL A 157 23.41 4.25 15.63
N PRO A 158 23.82 5.12 16.56
CA PRO A 158 22.88 5.93 17.34
C PRO A 158 22.06 6.89 16.50
N VAL A 159 22.63 7.45 15.42
CA VAL A 159 21.93 8.35 14.52
C VAL A 159 20.83 7.61 13.76
N LEU A 160 21.14 6.46 13.16
CA LEU A 160 20.15 5.65 12.46
C LEU A 160 19.03 5.16 13.38
N LEU A 161 19.35 4.80 14.61
CA LEU A 161 18.33 4.46 15.62
C LEU A 161 17.48 5.67 16.01
N ALA A 162 18.01 6.88 16.03
CA ALA A 162 17.28 8.08 16.42
C ALA A 162 16.55 8.79 15.26
N VAL A 163 16.78 8.37 14.03
CA VAL A 163 16.26 9.04 12.80
C VAL A 163 14.75 9.24 12.83
N ASN A 164 14.00 8.29 13.38
CA ASN A 164 12.55 8.35 13.46
C ASN A 164 12.00 9.13 14.65
N CYS A 165 12.84 9.47 15.64
CA CYS A 165 12.35 10.10 16.88
C CYS A 165 11.72 11.46 16.61
N ILE A 166 12.32 12.29 15.74
CA ILE A 166 11.81 13.61 15.39
C ILE A 166 10.48 13.52 14.62
N PRO A 167 10.37 12.77 13.51
CA PRO A 167 9.11 12.59 12.80
C PRO A 167 7.97 12.06 13.70
N LEU A 168 8.26 11.06 14.52
CA LEU A 168 7.27 10.50 15.42
C LEU A 168 6.85 11.48 16.52
N THR A 169 7.76 12.32 16.99
CA THR A 169 7.46 13.36 17.98
C THR A 169 6.53 14.44 17.38
N ILE A 170 6.79 14.84 16.15
CA ILE A 170 5.91 15.76 15.40
C ILE A 170 4.55 15.10 15.20
N SER A 171 4.51 13.84 14.82
CA SER A 171 3.27 13.07 14.63
C SER A 171 2.48 12.91 15.94
N LEU A 172 3.17 12.73 17.08
CA LEU A 172 2.53 12.71 18.39
C LEU A 172 1.89 14.05 18.74
N LEU A 173 2.59 15.16 18.48
CA LEU A 173 2.04 16.51 18.67
C LEU A 173 0.82 16.74 17.80
N LEU A 174 0.92 16.46 16.50
CA LEU A 174 -0.20 16.59 15.56
C LEU A 174 -1.39 15.73 15.97
N ALA A 175 -1.17 14.46 16.30
CA ALA A 175 -2.21 13.55 16.76
C ALA A 175 -2.86 14.06 18.06
N SER A 176 -2.07 14.61 18.99
CA SER A 176 -2.56 15.15 20.26
C SER A 176 -3.39 16.43 20.09
N ILE A 177 -3.00 17.29 19.16
CA ILE A 177 -3.74 18.50 18.80
C ILE A 177 -5.06 18.09 18.12
N LEU A 178 -5.00 17.24 17.10
CA LEU A 178 -6.16 16.74 16.38
C LEU A 178 -7.13 16.01 17.32
N GLY A 179 -6.60 15.24 18.28
CA GLY A 179 -7.40 14.54 19.27
C GLY A 179 -8.16 15.45 20.24
N ARG A 180 -7.72 16.69 20.48
CA ARG A 180 -8.44 17.65 21.33
C ARG A 180 -9.69 18.23 20.66
N PHE A 181 -9.74 18.26 19.35
CA PHE A 181 -10.91 18.73 18.60
C PHE A 181 -11.93 17.59 18.45
N THR A 182 -12.92 17.55 19.36
CA THR A 182 -13.99 16.54 19.33
C THR A 182 -14.80 16.52 18.03
N SER A 183 -14.84 17.63 17.30
CA SER A 183 -15.45 17.71 15.97
C SER A 183 -14.64 16.94 14.91
N LEU A 184 -13.32 16.91 15.04
CA LEU A 184 -12.42 16.18 14.13
C LEU A 184 -12.53 14.66 14.31
N THR A 185 -12.68 14.19 15.56
CA THR A 185 -12.91 12.76 15.82
C THR A 185 -14.28 12.29 15.34
N ARG A 186 -15.25 13.19 15.20
CA ARG A 186 -16.59 12.91 14.65
C ARG A 186 -16.57 12.73 13.12
N HIS A 187 -15.65 13.41 12.44
CA HIS A 187 -15.46 13.36 10.99
C HIS A 187 -14.04 12.84 10.63
N LYS A 188 -13.54 11.89 11.43
CA LYS A 188 -12.20 11.32 11.27
C LYS A 188 -11.95 10.79 9.84
N GLU A 189 -12.99 10.23 9.22
CA GLU A 189 -12.94 9.70 7.86
C GLU A 189 -12.60 10.80 6.84
N VAL A 190 -13.21 11.98 7.00
CA VAL A 190 -12.99 13.13 6.11
C VAL A 190 -11.55 13.66 6.24
N TRP A 191 -11.04 13.74 7.46
CA TRP A 191 -9.67 14.23 7.69
C TRP A 191 -8.60 13.29 7.21
N VAL A 192 -8.83 11.99 7.33
CA VAL A 192 -7.92 10.98 6.78
C VAL A 192 -7.91 11.05 5.24
N VAL A 193 -9.09 11.16 4.63
CA VAL A 193 -9.20 11.32 3.17
C VAL A 193 -8.55 12.61 2.70
N LEU A 194 -8.85 13.74 3.36
CA LEU A 194 -8.24 15.04 3.04
C LEU A 194 -6.71 14.99 3.17
N GLY A 195 -6.20 14.40 4.26
CA GLY A 195 -4.75 14.25 4.46
C GLY A 195 -4.09 13.40 3.38
N THR A 196 -4.73 12.30 2.97
CA THR A 196 -4.22 11.44 1.90
C THR A 196 -4.28 12.13 0.54
N VAL A 197 -5.39 12.82 0.24
CA VAL A 197 -5.52 13.60 -1.00
C VAL A 197 -4.50 14.74 -1.02
N LEU A 198 -4.33 15.45 0.09
CA LEU A 198 -3.30 16.49 0.20
C LEU A 198 -1.90 15.92 -0.01
N MET A 199 -1.58 14.79 0.61
CA MET A 199 -0.32 14.09 0.41
C MET A 199 -0.12 13.71 -1.06
N LEU A 200 -1.15 13.15 -1.70
CA LEU A 200 -1.10 12.80 -3.12
C LEU A 200 -0.85 14.04 -3.99
N VAL A 201 -1.55 15.15 -3.72
CA VAL A 201 -1.36 16.43 -4.42
C VAL A 201 0.06 16.98 -4.22
N VAL A 202 0.62 16.85 -3.02
CA VAL A 202 1.99 17.26 -2.75
C VAL A 202 2.98 16.39 -3.51
N VAL A 203 2.81 15.06 -3.49
CA VAL A 203 3.69 14.12 -4.23
C VAL A 203 3.62 14.40 -5.73
N LEU A 204 2.41 14.48 -6.29
CA LEU A 204 2.21 14.78 -7.72
C LEU A 204 2.72 16.18 -8.08
N GLY A 205 2.54 17.17 -7.20
CA GLY A 205 3.06 18.53 -7.40
C GLY A 205 4.57 18.58 -7.41
N LEU A 206 5.25 17.82 -6.56
CA LEU A 206 6.70 17.66 -6.57
C LEU A 206 7.16 16.93 -7.83
N GLU A 207 6.51 15.82 -8.18
CA GLU A 207 6.77 15.08 -9.40
C GLU A 207 6.62 16.00 -10.62
N TRP A 208 5.52 16.74 -10.69
CA TRP A 208 5.27 17.71 -11.77
C TRP A 208 6.29 18.86 -11.84
N SER A 209 6.87 19.26 -10.75
CA SER A 209 7.89 20.33 -10.74
C SER A 209 9.28 19.86 -11.19
N ILE A 210 9.54 18.54 -11.14
CA ILE A 210 10.86 17.94 -11.39
C ILE A 210 10.95 17.25 -12.76
N LEU A 211 9.93 16.46 -13.14
CA LEU A 211 9.94 15.65 -14.36
C LEU A 211 9.94 16.40 -15.71
N PRO A 212 9.30 17.55 -15.90
CA PRO A 212 9.15 18.18 -17.21
C PRO A 212 10.42 18.78 -17.81
N LYS A 213 11.56 18.68 -17.17
CA LYS A 213 12.79 19.37 -17.58
C LYS A 213 13.85 18.45 -18.18
N ILE A 214 13.49 17.25 -18.55
CA ILE A 214 14.43 16.27 -19.14
C ILE A 214 14.25 16.25 -20.65
N PRO A 215 15.18 16.80 -21.46
CA PRO A 215 15.17 16.66 -22.91
C PRO A 215 15.37 15.21 -23.33
N GLU A 216 14.94 14.87 -24.52
CA GLU A 216 14.93 13.49 -25.04
C GLU A 216 16.28 12.97 -25.49
N ASP A 217 17.10 13.83 -25.97
CA ASP A 217 18.50 13.59 -26.30
C ASP A 217 19.42 13.80 -25.07
N ALA A 218 18.81 13.72 -23.86
CA ALA A 218 19.54 13.80 -22.61
C ALA A 218 20.62 12.71 -22.55
N ASP A 219 21.80 13.07 -22.99
CA ASP A 219 23.00 12.28 -22.82
C ASP A 219 23.49 12.32 -21.35
N ALA A 220 24.51 11.55 -21.04
CA ALA A 220 25.11 11.56 -19.71
C ALA A 220 25.55 12.97 -19.27
N ALA A 221 25.90 13.85 -20.22
CA ALA A 221 26.30 15.22 -19.96
C ALA A 221 25.10 16.09 -19.54
N PHE A 222 23.94 15.92 -20.16
CA PHE A 222 22.71 16.59 -19.74
C PHE A 222 22.27 16.16 -18.34
N PHE A 223 22.28 14.86 -18.04
CA PHE A 223 21.99 14.38 -16.68
C PHE A 223 22.99 14.93 -15.67
N ALA A 224 24.27 14.99 -16.01
CA ALA A 224 25.28 15.63 -15.18
C ALA A 224 24.99 17.13 -14.98
N GLN A 225 24.60 17.85 -16.03
CA GLN A 225 24.26 19.29 -15.96
C GLN A 225 22.95 19.52 -15.18
N MET A 226 21.92 18.69 -15.37
CA MET A 226 20.69 18.72 -14.61
C MET A 226 20.96 18.46 -13.12
N LEU A 227 21.76 17.45 -12.81
CA LEU A 227 22.16 17.12 -11.45
C LEU A 227 23.00 18.26 -10.83
N THR A 228 23.90 18.93 -11.59
CA THR A 228 24.60 20.12 -11.09
C THR A 228 23.66 21.29 -10.82
N GLY A 229 22.58 21.44 -11.59
CA GLY A 229 21.51 22.43 -11.34
C GLY A 229 20.65 22.09 -10.13
N VAL A 230 20.39 20.80 -9.88
CA VAL A 230 19.62 20.30 -8.73
C VAL A 230 20.47 20.25 -7.45
N GLN A 231 21.79 20.14 -7.55
CA GLN A 231 22.71 20.04 -6.42
C GLN A 231 22.57 21.20 -5.40
N PRO A 232 22.52 22.49 -5.80
CA PRO A 232 22.31 23.59 -4.85
C PRO A 232 20.95 23.52 -4.17
N MET A 233 19.91 23.10 -4.91
CA MET A 233 18.56 22.92 -4.39
C MET A 233 18.53 21.77 -3.37
N LEU A 234 19.16 20.65 -3.67
CA LEU A 234 19.24 19.49 -2.78
C LEU A 234 20.02 19.81 -1.50
N ARG A 235 21.16 20.50 -1.65
CA ARG A 235 21.91 21.05 -0.50
C ARG A 235 21.06 22.01 0.32
N ALA A 236 20.33 22.91 -0.32
CA ALA A 236 19.42 23.83 0.36
C ALA A 236 18.33 23.06 1.11
N PHE A 237 17.76 21.98 0.55
CA PHE A 237 16.77 21.14 1.21
C PHE A 237 17.35 20.41 2.42
N ILE A 238 18.55 19.81 2.32
CA ILE A 238 19.22 19.13 3.42
C ILE A 238 19.51 20.14 4.55
N HIS A 239 20.00 21.35 4.22
CA HIS A 239 20.29 22.39 5.20
C HIS A 239 19.03 23.12 5.70
N ALA A 240 17.94 23.18 4.91
CA ALA A 240 16.67 23.76 5.34
C ALA A 240 16.00 22.94 6.46
N PHE A 241 16.38 21.67 6.59
CA PHE A 241 15.93 20.83 7.70
C PHE A 241 17.12 20.49 8.62
N PRO A 242 17.44 21.35 9.60
CA PRO A 242 18.65 21.25 10.41
C PRO A 242 18.91 19.85 11.02
N PRO A 243 17.91 19.08 11.46
CA PRO A 243 18.17 17.74 11.98
C PRO A 243 18.84 16.79 10.99
N VAL A 244 18.58 16.92 9.68
CA VAL A 244 19.25 16.10 8.67
C VAL A 244 20.71 16.49 8.54
N ALA A 245 21.00 17.80 8.47
CA ALA A 245 22.37 18.31 8.43
C ALA A 245 23.15 17.85 9.67
N TRP A 246 22.58 18.01 10.87
CA TRP A 246 23.21 17.54 12.14
C TRP A 246 23.47 16.04 12.15
N ALA A 247 22.58 15.24 11.56
CA ALA A 247 22.78 13.80 11.45
C ALA A 247 23.96 13.45 10.55
N VAL A 248 24.03 14.07 9.35
CA VAL A 248 25.08 13.82 8.36
C VAL A 248 26.44 14.28 8.87
N ASP A 249 26.55 15.55 9.31
CA ASP A 249 27.79 16.14 9.77
C ASP A 249 28.26 15.46 11.09
N GLY A 250 27.29 15.08 11.93
CA GLY A 250 27.58 14.32 13.15
C GLY A 250 28.18 12.95 12.88
N ILE A 251 27.66 12.21 11.89
CA ILE A 251 28.26 10.93 11.46
C ILE A 251 29.65 11.18 10.85
N ALA A 252 29.79 12.24 10.07
CA ALA A 252 31.07 12.62 9.42
C ALA A 252 32.16 13.01 10.44
N GLY A 253 31.83 13.50 11.65
CA GLY A 253 32.82 13.75 12.70
C GLY A 253 32.56 14.94 13.61
N ASP A 254 31.53 15.73 13.32
CA ASP A 254 31.21 16.88 14.17
C ASP A 254 30.47 16.44 15.44
N TRP A 255 31.18 16.47 16.57
CA TRP A 255 30.65 16.11 17.88
C TRP A 255 29.47 16.94 18.34
N LEU A 256 29.49 18.23 18.04
CA LEU A 256 28.45 19.14 18.50
C LEU A 256 27.14 18.86 17.76
N GLN A 257 27.21 18.66 16.46
CA GLN A 257 26.04 18.35 15.63
C GLN A 257 25.50 16.95 15.95
N TRP A 258 26.38 15.98 16.20
CA TRP A 258 25.98 14.64 16.63
C TRP A 258 25.19 14.65 17.94
N LEU A 259 25.72 15.40 18.95
CA LEU A 259 25.03 15.55 20.24
C LEU A 259 23.73 16.35 20.10
N ALA A 260 23.72 17.42 19.28
CA ALA A 260 22.52 18.21 19.01
C ALA A 260 21.41 17.35 18.39
N PHE A 261 21.75 16.52 17.39
CA PHE A 261 20.81 15.60 16.77
C PHE A 261 20.21 14.62 17.78
N LEU A 262 21.04 13.95 18.58
CA LEU A 262 20.56 12.99 19.58
C LEU A 262 19.76 13.67 20.70
N ALA A 263 20.20 14.84 21.16
CA ALA A 263 19.50 15.60 22.19
C ALA A 263 18.10 16.03 21.73
N VAL A 264 17.98 16.55 20.51
CA VAL A 264 16.69 16.96 19.95
C VAL A 264 15.81 15.73 19.64
N SER A 265 16.37 14.65 19.12
CA SER A 265 15.64 13.43 18.78
C SER A 265 15.09 12.75 20.04
N ILE A 266 15.94 12.43 21.01
CA ILE A 266 15.56 11.66 22.20
C ILE A 266 14.96 12.59 23.25
N GLY A 267 15.60 13.73 23.51
CA GLY A 267 15.16 14.72 24.48
C GLY A 267 13.83 15.37 24.08
N GLY A 268 13.65 15.69 22.78
CA GLY A 268 12.41 16.18 22.23
C GLY A 268 11.25 15.20 22.42
N ALA A 269 11.47 13.92 22.12
CA ALA A 269 10.48 12.88 22.34
C ALA A 269 10.10 12.74 23.82
N ALA A 270 11.08 12.70 24.71
CA ALA A 270 10.86 12.62 26.15
C ALA A 270 10.08 13.85 26.67
N LEU A 271 10.44 15.05 26.21
CA LEU A 271 9.76 16.30 26.59
C LEU A 271 8.29 16.29 26.14
N VAL A 272 8.01 15.95 24.90
CA VAL A 272 6.64 15.93 24.36
C VAL A 272 5.80 14.86 25.07
N ILE A 273 6.33 13.67 25.31
CA ILE A 273 5.65 12.62 26.09
C ILE A 273 5.36 13.11 27.51
N ALA A 274 6.28 13.84 28.15
CA ALA A 274 6.07 14.39 29.49
C ALA A 274 4.98 15.47 29.52
N LEU A 275 4.91 16.34 28.51
CA LEU A 275 3.93 17.45 28.40
C LEU A 275 2.54 16.93 28.03
N VAL A 276 2.45 16.09 27.01
CA VAL A 276 1.16 15.61 26.48
C VAL A 276 0.59 14.47 27.32
N GLY A 277 1.47 13.65 27.88
CA GLY A 277 1.10 12.41 28.58
C GLY A 277 0.26 12.62 29.84
N GLY A 278 0.30 13.80 30.46
CA GLY A 278 -0.47 14.06 31.69
C GLY A 278 -1.99 14.02 31.47
N SER A 279 -2.48 14.49 30.34
CA SER A 279 -3.91 14.60 30.02
C SER A 279 -4.43 13.55 29.03
N TYR A 280 -3.59 12.63 28.59
CA TYR A 280 -3.92 11.70 27.49
C TYR A 280 -5.12 10.80 27.79
N LEU A 281 -5.09 10.06 28.91
CA LEU A 281 -6.17 9.12 29.27
C LEU A 281 -7.49 9.85 29.54
N ASP A 282 -7.46 11.00 30.22
CA ASP A 282 -8.66 11.80 30.48
C ASP A 282 -9.30 12.31 29.18
N THR A 283 -8.47 12.75 28.24
CA THR A 283 -8.94 13.19 26.92
C THR A 283 -9.60 12.05 26.16
N THR A 284 -8.99 10.87 26.18
CA THR A 284 -9.49 9.69 25.48
C THR A 284 -10.79 9.16 26.10
N LEU A 285 -10.91 9.17 27.42
CA LEU A 285 -12.15 8.77 28.13
C LEU A 285 -13.28 9.73 27.81
N ARG A 286 -13.05 11.05 27.90
CA ARG A 286 -14.06 12.07 27.55
C ARG A 286 -14.54 11.97 26.11
N GLN A 287 -13.67 11.62 25.18
CA GLN A 287 -14.05 11.39 23.79
C GLN A 287 -14.95 10.17 23.62
N ASN A 288 -14.67 9.09 24.32
CA ASN A 288 -15.49 7.88 24.32
C ASN A 288 -16.86 8.11 24.96
N GLU A 289 -16.95 8.96 25.98
CA GLU A 289 -18.21 9.35 26.63
C GLU A 289 -19.01 10.36 25.78
N GLY A 290 -18.34 11.33 25.17
CA GLY A 290 -18.97 12.33 24.29
C GLY A 290 -19.56 11.72 23.01
N SER A 291 -19.00 10.62 22.54
CA SER A 291 -19.52 9.84 21.42
C SER A 291 -20.88 9.17 21.73
N ARG A 292 -21.21 8.97 23.02
CA ARG A 292 -22.46 8.36 23.48
C ARG A 292 -23.67 9.31 23.54
N LYS A 293 -23.51 10.61 23.32
CA LYS A 293 -24.69 11.48 23.10
C LYS A 293 -25.37 11.07 21.82
N ALA A 294 -26.25 10.08 21.94
CA ALA A 294 -27.05 9.56 20.85
C ALA A 294 -27.74 10.74 20.16
N ARG A 295 -27.42 10.95 18.89
CA ARG A 295 -28.22 11.84 18.03
C ARG A 295 -29.64 11.30 18.10
N ARG A 296 -30.57 12.06 18.67
CA ARG A 296 -32.00 11.75 18.58
C ARG A 296 -32.32 11.70 17.07
N VAL A 297 -32.29 10.51 16.52
CA VAL A 297 -32.77 10.28 15.16
C VAL A 297 -34.25 10.45 15.21
N ARG A 298 -34.80 11.48 14.57
CA ARG A 298 -36.24 11.55 14.31
C ARG A 298 -36.59 10.36 13.44
N VAL A 299 -37.22 9.39 14.07
CA VAL A 299 -37.74 8.21 13.40
C VAL A 299 -38.91 8.67 12.53
N THR A 300 -38.73 8.64 11.23
CA THR A 300 -39.77 8.92 10.24
C THR A 300 -40.00 7.69 9.41
N ASP A 301 -41.12 7.53 8.75
CA ASP A 301 -41.44 6.38 7.87
C ASP A 301 -40.35 6.17 6.81
N LYS A 302 -39.67 7.25 6.39
CA LYS A 302 -38.50 7.18 5.49
C LYS A 302 -37.28 6.50 6.12
N THR A 303 -37.20 6.42 7.44
CA THR A 303 -36.10 5.77 8.18
C THR A 303 -36.19 4.24 8.09
N PHE A 304 -37.39 3.70 7.86
CA PHE A 304 -37.66 2.26 7.75
C PHE A 304 -37.84 1.79 6.29
N ARG A 305 -37.15 2.42 5.34
CA ARG A 305 -37.22 1.95 3.96
C ARG A 305 -36.69 0.51 3.88
N ALA A 306 -37.56 -0.43 3.55
CA ALA A 306 -37.19 -1.81 3.32
C ALA A 306 -36.33 -1.91 2.04
N TYR A 307 -35.12 -2.41 2.19
CA TYR A 307 -34.25 -2.77 1.08
C TYR A 307 -34.33 -4.28 0.85
N SER A 308 -34.04 -4.75 -0.38
CA SER A 308 -33.81 -6.18 -0.59
C SER A 308 -32.66 -6.65 0.30
N PRO A 309 -32.64 -7.91 0.76
CA PRO A 309 -31.58 -8.44 1.62
C PRO A 309 -30.16 -8.21 1.03
N PHE A 310 -30.00 -8.40 -0.27
CA PHE A 310 -28.76 -8.11 -0.99
C PHE A 310 -28.34 -6.63 -0.85
N MET A 311 -29.25 -5.70 -1.15
CA MET A 311 -28.96 -4.26 -1.12
C MET A 311 -28.70 -3.76 0.31
N ALA A 312 -29.36 -4.35 1.31
CA ALA A 312 -29.15 -4.01 2.71
C ALA A 312 -27.72 -4.38 3.15
N ILE A 313 -27.24 -5.59 2.78
CA ILE A 313 -25.87 -6.04 3.08
C ILE A 313 -24.85 -5.25 2.27
N TYR A 314 -25.07 -5.03 0.99
CA TYR A 314 -24.19 -4.24 0.12
C TYR A 314 -23.97 -2.82 0.68
N ARG A 315 -25.05 -2.12 1.11
CA ARG A 315 -24.96 -0.80 1.74
C ARG A 315 -24.27 -0.85 3.10
N ARG A 316 -24.48 -1.91 3.88
CA ARG A 316 -23.80 -2.08 5.16
C ARG A 316 -22.29 -2.19 4.95
N GLU A 317 -21.84 -3.00 3.99
CA GLU A 317 -20.43 -3.15 3.65
C GLU A 317 -19.81 -1.82 3.17
N TRP A 318 -20.49 -1.09 2.29
CA TRP A 318 -20.06 0.23 1.87
C TRP A 318 -19.92 1.21 3.03
N ASN A 319 -20.94 1.27 3.90
CA ASN A 319 -20.90 2.12 5.08
C ASN A 319 -19.75 1.76 6.03
N GLU A 320 -19.41 0.48 6.12
CA GLU A 320 -18.28 0.03 6.93
C GLU A 320 -16.94 0.44 6.31
N ILE A 321 -16.77 0.22 5.02
CA ILE A 321 -15.54 0.60 4.30
C ILE A 321 -15.31 2.12 4.37
N LEU A 322 -16.35 2.91 4.14
CA LEU A 322 -16.25 4.37 4.15
C LEU A 322 -16.06 4.96 5.55
N LYS A 323 -16.56 4.29 6.62
CA LYS A 323 -16.45 4.76 7.99
C LYS A 323 -15.17 4.35 8.70
N VAL A 324 -14.47 3.35 8.21
CA VAL A 324 -13.21 2.89 8.80
C VAL A 324 -12.05 3.38 7.95
N PRO A 325 -11.23 4.33 8.44
CA PRO A 325 -10.17 4.96 7.65
C PRO A 325 -9.21 3.96 7.01
N VAL A 326 -8.83 2.92 7.74
CA VAL A 326 -7.92 1.88 7.25
C VAL A 326 -8.50 1.13 6.04
N TYR A 327 -9.80 0.85 6.04
CA TYR A 327 -10.48 0.19 4.92
C TYR A 327 -10.61 1.12 3.71
N LEU A 328 -10.93 2.38 3.96
CA LEU A 328 -11.04 3.40 2.91
C LEU A 328 -9.68 3.63 2.24
N LEU A 329 -8.61 3.82 3.02
CA LEU A 329 -7.27 4.09 2.51
C LEU A 329 -6.70 2.91 1.71
N ASN A 330 -6.74 1.71 2.28
CA ASN A 330 -6.10 0.56 1.63
C ASN A 330 -6.99 -0.07 0.55
N GLY A 331 -8.31 0.05 0.67
CA GLY A 331 -9.25 -0.53 -0.29
C GLY A 331 -9.63 0.40 -1.42
N VAL A 332 -10.24 1.53 -1.10
CA VAL A 332 -10.77 2.44 -2.14
C VAL A 332 -9.67 3.32 -2.71
N LEU A 333 -8.96 4.06 -1.85
CA LEU A 333 -7.91 4.95 -2.31
C LEU A 333 -6.70 4.17 -2.86
N GLY A 334 -6.35 3.02 -2.26
CA GLY A 334 -5.30 2.16 -2.79
C GLY A 334 -5.58 1.68 -4.22
N ALA A 335 -6.83 1.31 -4.53
CA ALA A 335 -7.22 0.92 -5.89
C ALA A 335 -7.23 2.11 -6.87
N MET A 336 -7.54 3.32 -6.39
CA MET A 336 -7.60 4.54 -7.20
C MET A 336 -6.23 5.20 -7.40
N MET A 337 -5.19 4.81 -6.65
CA MET A 337 -3.88 5.47 -6.72
C MET A 337 -3.25 5.42 -8.11
N LEU A 338 -3.21 4.23 -8.73
CA LEU A 338 -2.65 4.09 -10.08
C LEU A 338 -3.36 4.93 -11.14
N PRO A 339 -4.70 4.90 -11.26
CA PRO A 339 -5.42 5.79 -12.17
C PRO A 339 -5.13 7.27 -11.94
N ILE A 340 -5.10 7.71 -10.68
CA ILE A 340 -4.86 9.12 -10.32
C ILE A 340 -3.43 9.53 -10.68
N MET A 341 -2.44 8.68 -10.41
CA MET A 341 -1.04 8.93 -10.79
C MET A 341 -0.90 9.05 -12.31
N LEU A 342 -1.52 8.15 -13.09
CA LEU A 342 -1.47 8.22 -14.55
C LEU A 342 -2.10 9.51 -15.09
N ILE A 343 -3.25 9.92 -14.53
CA ILE A 343 -3.90 11.19 -14.91
C ILE A 343 -2.98 12.37 -14.56
N GLY A 344 -2.35 12.36 -13.39
CA GLY A 344 -1.39 13.40 -12.99
C GLY A 344 -0.21 13.50 -13.95
N MET A 345 0.40 12.36 -14.31
CA MET A 345 1.49 12.31 -15.29
C MET A 345 1.04 12.83 -16.67
N SER A 346 -0.14 12.42 -17.13
CA SER A 346 -0.65 12.84 -18.46
C SER A 346 -0.88 14.34 -18.58
N VAL A 347 -1.38 14.97 -17.50
CA VAL A 347 -1.57 16.43 -17.44
C VAL A 347 -0.21 17.15 -17.40
N GLY A 348 0.77 16.61 -16.70
CA GLY A 348 2.14 17.14 -16.66
C GLY A 348 2.79 17.16 -18.04
N MET A 349 2.71 16.05 -18.78
CA MET A 349 3.31 15.90 -20.11
C MET A 349 2.60 16.74 -21.20
N SER A 350 1.33 17.08 -21.04
CA SER A 350 0.59 17.89 -22.03
C SER A 350 0.85 19.39 -21.93
N SER A 351 1.49 19.86 -20.87
CA SER A 351 1.76 21.29 -20.65
C SER A 351 3.03 21.79 -21.36
N GLU A 352 3.87 20.91 -21.88
CA GLU A 352 5.09 21.28 -22.63
C GLU A 352 4.90 21.10 -24.13
N GLN A 353 4.67 22.22 -24.81
CA GLN A 353 4.51 22.29 -26.27
C GLN A 353 5.84 22.22 -27.05
N ASP A 354 6.98 22.28 -26.37
CA ASP A 354 8.31 22.43 -26.96
C ASP A 354 9.24 21.19 -26.84
N SER A 355 8.75 20.07 -26.33
CA SER A 355 9.53 18.83 -26.30
C SER A 355 9.42 18.07 -27.62
N GLU A 356 10.52 17.87 -28.36
CA GLU A 356 10.57 17.18 -29.66
C GLU A 356 10.23 15.68 -29.59
N VAL A 357 10.34 15.00 -28.42
CA VAL A 357 9.70 13.71 -28.13
C VAL A 357 8.36 13.96 -27.46
N SER A 358 7.52 14.50 -28.19
CA SER A 358 6.12 14.61 -27.89
C SER A 358 5.56 13.22 -27.65
N TRP A 359 4.67 13.08 -26.64
CA TRP A 359 3.81 11.88 -26.50
C TRP A 359 3.25 11.40 -27.86
N ASN A 360 3.07 12.32 -28.79
CA ASN A 360 2.70 12.07 -30.18
C ASN A 360 3.74 11.25 -30.97
N PHE A 361 5.03 11.37 -30.67
CA PHE A 361 6.06 10.54 -31.30
C PHE A 361 5.98 9.09 -30.79
N LEU A 362 5.89 8.89 -29.46
CA LEU A 362 5.70 7.56 -28.88
C LEU A 362 4.42 6.90 -29.37
N LEU A 363 3.32 7.67 -29.49
CA LEU A 363 2.07 7.19 -30.06
C LEU A 363 2.23 6.77 -31.53
N ARG A 364 2.92 7.54 -32.36
CA ARG A 364 3.20 7.17 -33.76
C ARG A 364 4.05 5.91 -33.83
N LEU A 365 5.11 5.83 -33.04
CA LEU A 365 5.95 4.63 -32.97
C LEU A 365 5.14 3.40 -32.55
N MET A 366 4.24 3.54 -31.59
CA MET A 366 3.32 2.46 -31.20
C MET A 366 2.33 2.12 -32.32
N GLN A 367 1.77 3.12 -33.01
CA GLN A 367 0.83 2.93 -34.10
C GLN A 367 1.44 2.17 -35.29
N ASP A 368 2.72 2.41 -35.56
CA ASP A 368 3.44 1.77 -36.66
C ASP A 368 3.97 0.37 -36.30
N SER A 369 4.21 0.11 -34.99
CA SER A 369 4.92 -1.09 -34.54
C SER A 369 4.05 -2.10 -33.78
N VAL A 370 2.93 -1.67 -33.16
CA VAL A 370 2.13 -2.51 -32.25
C VAL A 370 0.67 -2.56 -32.68
N SER A 371 0.14 -3.76 -32.85
CA SER A 371 -1.28 -3.91 -33.24
C SER A 371 -2.21 -3.46 -32.09
N PRO A 372 -3.42 -2.94 -32.38
CA PRO A 372 -4.40 -2.59 -31.34
C PRO A 372 -4.75 -3.77 -30.41
N MET A 373 -4.69 -5.00 -30.90
CA MET A 373 -4.97 -6.18 -30.10
C MET A 373 -3.82 -6.52 -29.13
N ASP A 374 -2.56 -6.30 -29.51
CA ASP A 374 -1.43 -6.45 -28.60
C ASP A 374 -1.44 -5.36 -27.53
N VAL A 375 -1.81 -4.12 -27.90
CA VAL A 375 -2.07 -3.05 -26.94
C VAL A 375 -3.17 -3.44 -25.94
N MET A 376 -4.25 -4.06 -26.41
CA MET A 376 -5.31 -4.58 -25.53
C MET A 376 -4.78 -5.59 -24.52
N LEU A 377 -3.92 -6.53 -24.92
CA LEU A 377 -3.36 -7.53 -24.02
C LEU A 377 -2.41 -6.91 -22.98
N ILE A 378 -1.55 -5.99 -23.40
CA ILE A 378 -0.64 -5.25 -22.52
C ILE A 378 -1.43 -4.45 -21.48
N LEU A 379 -2.45 -3.71 -21.95
CA LEU A 379 -3.32 -2.94 -21.05
C LEU A 379 -4.10 -3.86 -20.10
N THR A 380 -4.57 -5.01 -20.57
CA THR A 380 -5.23 -5.99 -19.72
C THR A 380 -4.31 -6.42 -18.58
N ALA A 381 -3.06 -6.78 -18.89
CA ALA A 381 -2.09 -7.18 -17.87
C ALA A 381 -1.83 -6.05 -16.83
N LEU A 382 -1.73 -4.80 -17.29
CA LEU A 382 -1.60 -3.64 -16.41
C LEU A 382 -2.83 -3.44 -15.52
N LEU A 383 -4.03 -3.53 -16.09
CA LEU A 383 -5.28 -3.34 -15.35
C LEU A 383 -5.57 -4.48 -14.36
N MET A 384 -5.11 -5.70 -14.63
CA MET A 384 -5.20 -6.84 -13.70
C MET A 384 -4.48 -6.57 -12.37
N PHE A 385 -3.43 -5.74 -12.39
CA PHE A 385 -2.68 -5.34 -11.20
C PHE A 385 -3.57 -4.63 -10.16
N ILE A 386 -4.57 -3.86 -10.58
CA ILE A 386 -5.54 -3.19 -9.68
C ILE A 386 -6.26 -4.22 -8.81
N SER A 387 -6.71 -5.33 -9.40
CA SER A 387 -7.39 -6.40 -8.68
C SER A 387 -6.45 -7.21 -7.78
N TRP A 388 -5.19 -7.34 -8.17
CA TRP A 388 -4.18 -8.06 -7.38
C TRP A 388 -3.83 -7.36 -6.07
N VAL A 389 -3.76 -6.03 -6.08
CA VAL A 389 -3.32 -5.23 -4.91
C VAL A 389 -4.47 -4.97 -3.93
N ASN A 390 -5.74 -5.06 -4.34
CA ASN A 390 -6.88 -4.66 -3.50
C ASN A 390 -7.21 -5.70 -2.40
N PRO A 391 -7.01 -5.39 -1.09
CA PRO A 391 -7.24 -6.32 0.01
C PRO A 391 -8.70 -6.45 0.44
N ILE A 392 -9.63 -5.64 -0.09
CA ILE A 392 -11.01 -5.53 0.40
C ILE A 392 -11.74 -6.87 0.40
N ILE A 393 -11.60 -7.64 -0.67
CA ILE A 393 -12.33 -8.91 -0.79
C ILE A 393 -11.67 -10.04 0.00
N ALA A 394 -10.34 -10.05 0.07
CA ALA A 394 -9.56 -11.05 0.81
C ALA A 394 -9.76 -10.97 2.33
N THR A 395 -10.41 -9.90 2.81
CA THR A 395 -10.67 -9.64 4.23
C THR A 395 -12.16 -9.48 4.55
N ALA A 396 -13.05 -9.70 3.58
CA ALA A 396 -14.47 -9.34 3.68
C ALA A 396 -15.22 -10.08 4.79
N ILE A 397 -14.86 -11.32 5.09
CA ILE A 397 -15.44 -12.12 6.18
C ILE A 397 -14.66 -11.87 7.47
N SER A 398 -13.34 -11.83 7.40
CA SER A 398 -12.49 -11.54 8.56
C SER A 398 -12.80 -10.17 9.18
N ARG A 399 -13.24 -9.17 8.41
CA ARG A 399 -13.67 -7.84 8.91
C ARG A 399 -14.90 -7.90 9.82
N GLU A 400 -15.76 -8.89 9.68
CA GLU A 400 -16.90 -9.07 10.60
C GLU A 400 -16.42 -9.22 12.06
N GLY A 401 -15.30 -9.93 12.28
CA GLY A 401 -14.72 -10.11 13.62
C GLY A 401 -15.76 -10.59 14.62
N GLY A 402 -15.84 -9.95 15.77
CA GLY A 402 -16.83 -10.25 16.82
C GLY A 402 -18.30 -10.03 16.45
N ARG A 403 -18.59 -9.47 15.25
CA ARG A 403 -19.96 -9.32 14.73
C ARG A 403 -20.41 -10.49 13.87
N MET A 404 -19.55 -11.47 13.65
CA MET A 404 -19.88 -12.67 12.86
C MET A 404 -21.15 -13.40 13.34
N PRO A 405 -21.45 -13.50 14.66
CA PRO A 405 -22.73 -14.05 15.13
C PRO A 405 -23.94 -13.33 14.53
N ILE A 406 -23.91 -12.01 14.46
CA ILE A 406 -25.03 -11.21 13.90
C ILE A 406 -25.25 -11.59 12.42
N ALA A 407 -24.18 -11.71 11.63
CA ALA A 407 -24.28 -12.12 10.23
C ALA A 407 -24.90 -13.53 10.06
N LYS A 408 -24.72 -14.39 11.05
CA LYS A 408 -25.30 -15.75 11.07
C LYS A 408 -26.77 -15.79 11.49
N TYR A 409 -27.18 -14.91 12.41
CA TYR A 409 -28.57 -14.87 12.90
C TYR A 409 -29.53 -14.19 11.90
N ILE A 410 -29.01 -13.41 10.95
CA ILE A 410 -29.85 -12.77 9.92
C ILE A 410 -30.39 -13.86 8.98
N PRO A 411 -31.73 -13.90 8.73
CA PRO A 411 -32.35 -14.92 7.88
C PRO A 411 -32.14 -14.63 6.39
N VAL A 412 -30.85 -14.56 5.97
CA VAL A 412 -30.43 -14.33 4.59
C VAL A 412 -29.50 -15.46 4.16
N SER A 413 -29.73 -16.01 2.98
CA SER A 413 -28.92 -17.12 2.47
C SER A 413 -27.42 -16.76 2.41
N PRO A 414 -26.52 -17.69 2.72
CA PRO A 414 -25.08 -17.52 2.60
C PRO A 414 -24.67 -17.00 1.23
N ARG A 415 -25.30 -17.50 0.18
CA ARG A 415 -25.09 -17.08 -1.20
C ARG A 415 -25.32 -15.58 -1.37
N THR A 416 -26.46 -15.06 -0.91
CA THR A 416 -26.81 -13.63 -1.00
C THR A 416 -25.80 -12.78 -0.24
N GLN A 417 -25.35 -13.22 0.95
CA GLN A 417 -24.36 -12.51 1.75
C GLN A 417 -23.00 -12.43 1.04
N LEU A 418 -22.52 -13.55 0.51
CA LEU A 418 -21.25 -13.62 -0.22
C LEU A 418 -21.27 -12.75 -1.49
N TRP A 419 -22.36 -12.83 -2.28
CA TRP A 419 -22.50 -12.00 -3.48
C TRP A 419 -22.56 -10.51 -3.15
N ALA A 420 -23.23 -10.10 -2.09
CA ALA A 420 -23.27 -8.71 -1.67
C ALA A 420 -21.87 -8.18 -1.29
N LYS A 421 -21.07 -8.98 -0.57
CA LYS A 421 -19.69 -8.66 -0.21
C LYS A 421 -18.77 -8.59 -1.46
N LEU A 422 -18.90 -9.57 -2.35
CA LEU A 422 -18.16 -9.59 -3.63
C LEU A 422 -18.47 -8.36 -4.49
N SER A 423 -19.74 -8.00 -4.59
CA SER A 423 -20.18 -6.85 -5.41
C SER A 423 -19.57 -5.52 -4.96
N VAL A 424 -19.30 -5.33 -3.67
CA VAL A 424 -18.60 -4.12 -3.18
C VAL A 424 -17.19 -4.04 -3.73
N SER A 425 -16.44 -5.13 -3.67
CA SER A 425 -15.08 -5.17 -4.23
C SER A 425 -15.07 -4.99 -5.74
N LEU A 426 -16.00 -5.64 -6.44
CA LEU A 426 -16.15 -5.47 -7.89
C LEU A 426 -16.49 -4.03 -8.28
N THR A 427 -17.28 -3.33 -7.47
CA THR A 427 -17.59 -1.91 -7.71
C THR A 427 -16.34 -1.04 -7.53
N ILE A 428 -15.53 -1.30 -6.50
CA ILE A 428 -14.28 -0.54 -6.25
C ILE A 428 -13.27 -0.81 -7.37
N ASN A 429 -12.98 -2.06 -7.66
CA ASN A 429 -12.04 -2.45 -8.70
C ASN A 429 -12.52 -2.00 -10.09
N GLY A 430 -13.80 -2.21 -10.39
CA GLY A 430 -14.40 -1.82 -11.66
C GLY A 430 -14.35 -0.32 -11.89
N ALA A 431 -14.60 0.49 -10.86
CA ALA A 431 -14.45 1.94 -10.94
C ALA A 431 -12.99 2.35 -11.17
N ALA A 432 -12.02 1.72 -10.51
CA ALA A 432 -10.60 2.00 -10.70
C ALA A 432 -10.13 1.57 -12.10
N ILE A 433 -10.52 0.38 -12.56
CA ILE A 433 -10.22 -0.12 -13.91
C ILE A 433 -10.83 0.78 -14.98
N LEU A 434 -12.08 1.22 -14.79
CA LEU A 434 -12.75 2.12 -15.72
C LEU A 434 -12.05 3.49 -15.76
N LEU A 435 -11.72 4.06 -14.60
CA LEU A 435 -11.02 5.35 -14.52
C LEU A 435 -9.65 5.27 -15.20
N MET A 436 -8.90 4.19 -14.96
CA MET A 436 -7.62 3.92 -15.62
C MET A 436 -7.81 3.77 -17.13
N GLY A 437 -8.84 3.04 -17.57
CA GLY A 437 -9.19 2.90 -19.00
C GLY A 437 -9.51 4.24 -19.66
N ILE A 438 -10.27 5.11 -18.98
CA ILE A 438 -10.57 6.46 -19.48
C ILE A 438 -9.29 7.28 -19.62
N ALA A 439 -8.41 7.25 -18.61
CA ALA A 439 -7.13 7.96 -18.64
C ALA A 439 -6.25 7.47 -19.82
N VAL A 440 -6.13 6.16 -19.98
CA VAL A 440 -5.38 5.57 -21.09
C VAL A 440 -6.02 5.88 -22.46
N ALA A 441 -7.35 5.84 -22.56
CA ALA A 441 -8.03 6.20 -23.82
C ALA A 441 -7.79 7.67 -24.21
N ALA A 442 -7.75 8.57 -23.21
CA ALA A 442 -7.44 9.98 -23.44
C ALA A 442 -5.99 10.17 -23.94
N LEU A 443 -5.04 9.35 -23.46
CA LEU A 443 -3.65 9.38 -23.87
C LEU A 443 -3.43 8.75 -25.26
N LEU A 444 -3.99 7.55 -25.51
CA LEU A 444 -3.75 6.79 -26.74
C LEU A 444 -4.61 7.25 -27.92
N GLY A 445 -5.65 8.04 -27.67
CA GLY A 445 -6.55 8.54 -28.70
C GLY A 445 -7.57 7.52 -29.22
N THR A 446 -8.36 7.95 -30.21
CA THR A 446 -9.50 7.18 -30.71
C THR A 446 -9.13 5.88 -31.44
N HIS A 447 -7.92 5.81 -32.00
CA HIS A 447 -7.43 4.61 -32.70
C HIS A 447 -7.43 3.36 -31.82
N TYR A 448 -7.08 3.51 -30.56
CA TYR A 448 -6.98 2.41 -29.59
C TYR A 448 -8.22 2.24 -28.70
N LEU A 449 -9.30 2.99 -28.94
CA LEU A 449 -10.50 2.95 -28.09
C LEU A 449 -11.08 1.53 -27.96
N GLY A 450 -11.13 0.78 -29.06
CA GLY A 450 -11.58 -0.62 -29.04
C GLY A 450 -10.68 -1.52 -28.19
N ALA A 451 -9.37 -1.32 -28.26
CA ALA A 451 -8.39 -2.05 -27.47
C ALA A 451 -8.54 -1.74 -25.95
N VAL A 452 -8.70 -0.48 -25.60
CA VAL A 452 -8.93 -0.05 -24.22
C VAL A 452 -10.22 -0.62 -23.65
N LEU A 453 -11.32 -0.56 -24.40
CA LEU A 453 -12.60 -1.15 -23.98
C LEU A 453 -12.50 -2.66 -23.80
N GLY A 454 -11.82 -3.36 -24.71
CA GLY A 454 -11.53 -4.79 -24.57
C GLY A 454 -10.72 -5.09 -23.30
N ALA A 455 -9.67 -4.33 -23.05
CA ALA A 455 -8.84 -4.48 -21.86
C ALA A 455 -9.63 -4.24 -20.57
N VAL A 456 -10.48 -3.22 -20.51
CA VAL A 456 -11.36 -2.93 -19.37
C VAL A 456 -12.32 -4.11 -19.11
N VAL A 457 -12.91 -4.70 -20.14
CA VAL A 457 -13.80 -5.86 -19.99
C VAL A 457 -13.03 -7.07 -19.46
N LEU A 458 -11.89 -7.40 -20.05
CA LEU A 458 -11.06 -8.54 -19.63
C LEU A 458 -10.55 -8.37 -18.19
N ALA A 459 -10.08 -7.19 -17.81
CA ALA A 459 -9.63 -6.91 -16.46
C ALA A 459 -10.77 -7.02 -15.42
N ASN A 460 -11.99 -6.60 -15.75
CA ASN A 460 -13.15 -6.80 -14.87
C ASN A 460 -13.55 -8.27 -14.76
N LEU A 461 -13.40 -9.05 -15.82
CA LEU A 461 -13.64 -10.50 -15.80
C LEU A 461 -12.61 -11.21 -14.89
N PHE A 462 -11.35 -10.81 -14.99
CA PHE A 462 -10.30 -11.25 -14.07
C PHE A 462 -10.58 -10.84 -12.62
N SER A 463 -11.03 -9.60 -12.38
CA SER A 463 -11.44 -9.13 -11.05
C SER A 463 -12.57 -9.97 -10.45
N LEU A 464 -13.51 -10.42 -11.26
CA LEU A 464 -14.57 -11.34 -10.83
C LEU A 464 -14.00 -12.72 -10.44
N ALA A 465 -13.12 -13.29 -11.26
CA ALA A 465 -12.49 -14.58 -10.99
C ALA A 465 -11.70 -14.54 -9.67
N THR A 466 -10.80 -13.58 -9.55
CA THR A 466 -9.93 -13.43 -8.38
C THR A 466 -10.71 -13.06 -7.12
N GLY A 467 -11.77 -12.25 -7.27
CA GLY A 467 -12.68 -11.90 -6.17
C GLY A 467 -13.42 -13.12 -5.60
N CYS A 468 -13.92 -14.02 -6.45
CA CYS A 468 -14.54 -15.27 -6.01
C CYS A 468 -13.56 -16.17 -5.25
N ILE A 469 -12.33 -16.30 -5.75
CA ILE A 469 -11.28 -17.09 -5.10
C ILE A 469 -10.90 -16.47 -3.75
N ALA A 470 -10.64 -15.17 -3.71
CA ALA A 470 -10.24 -14.45 -2.50
C ALA A 470 -11.30 -14.56 -1.40
N LEU A 471 -12.57 -14.36 -1.75
CA LEU A 471 -13.69 -14.53 -0.81
C LEU A 471 -13.82 -15.98 -0.30
N THR A 472 -13.56 -16.96 -1.15
CA THR A 472 -13.57 -18.39 -0.76
C THR A 472 -12.41 -18.72 0.20
N ILE A 473 -11.24 -18.12 -0.01
CA ILE A 473 -10.10 -18.27 0.90
C ILE A 473 -10.43 -17.66 2.25
N ASP A 474 -10.97 -16.45 2.29
CA ASP A 474 -11.35 -15.78 3.55
C ASP A 474 -12.48 -16.52 4.27
N ALA A 475 -13.48 -17.08 3.54
CA ALA A 475 -14.52 -17.95 4.10
C ALA A 475 -13.96 -19.24 4.72
N SER A 476 -12.88 -19.77 4.15
CA SER A 476 -12.26 -21.02 4.61
C SER A 476 -11.38 -20.84 5.84
N ARG A 477 -10.85 -19.63 6.07
CA ARG A 477 -9.87 -19.31 7.12
C ARG A 477 -10.09 -17.92 7.71
N PRO A 478 -11.31 -17.59 8.21
CA PRO A 478 -11.60 -16.24 8.70
C PRO A 478 -10.78 -15.94 9.95
N ILE A 479 -10.21 -14.74 10.02
CA ILE A 479 -9.54 -14.21 11.22
C ILE A 479 -10.55 -13.32 11.94
N LEU A 480 -11.27 -13.89 12.92
CA LEU A 480 -12.35 -13.21 13.63
C LEU A 480 -11.88 -12.51 14.91
N HIS A 481 -10.73 -12.92 15.47
CA HIS A 481 -10.17 -12.34 16.70
C HIS A 481 -9.02 -11.39 16.36
N TRP A 482 -9.33 -10.11 16.25
CA TRP A 482 -8.37 -9.05 16.01
C TRP A 482 -8.66 -7.84 16.93
N GLN A 483 -7.63 -7.09 17.24
CA GLN A 483 -7.70 -5.95 18.16
C GLN A 483 -7.83 -4.62 17.43
N THR A 484 -7.22 -4.50 16.26
CA THR A 484 -7.26 -3.28 15.43
C THR A 484 -7.67 -3.61 14.00
N GLU A 485 -8.35 -2.68 13.35
CA GLU A 485 -8.73 -2.79 11.94
C GLU A 485 -7.51 -2.92 11.02
N GLN A 486 -6.35 -2.40 11.45
CA GLN A 486 -5.09 -2.51 10.70
C GLN A 486 -4.58 -3.96 10.66
N GLN A 487 -4.78 -4.73 11.74
CA GLN A 487 -4.39 -6.15 11.74
C GLN A 487 -5.15 -6.95 10.69
N VAL A 488 -6.44 -6.67 10.51
CA VAL A 488 -7.26 -7.36 9.49
C VAL A 488 -6.81 -7.02 8.08
N MET A 489 -6.40 -5.78 7.82
CA MET A 489 -6.07 -5.33 6.47
C MET A 489 -4.62 -5.58 6.08
N LYS A 490 -3.66 -5.41 7.00
CA LYS A 490 -2.22 -5.47 6.66
C LYS A 490 -1.51 -6.71 7.20
N GLN A 491 -2.03 -7.32 8.28
CA GLN A 491 -1.41 -8.48 8.91
C GLN A 491 -2.23 -9.76 8.69
N ASN A 492 -3.16 -9.73 7.75
CA ASN A 492 -4.01 -10.86 7.43
C ASN A 492 -3.30 -11.81 6.46
N MET A 493 -3.03 -13.02 6.94
CA MET A 493 -2.43 -14.10 6.14
C MET A 493 -3.26 -14.43 4.90
N ASN A 494 -4.59 -14.31 4.97
CA ASN A 494 -5.46 -14.57 3.82
C ASN A 494 -5.16 -13.66 2.65
N GLN A 495 -4.82 -12.38 2.91
CA GLN A 495 -4.42 -11.45 1.86
C GLN A 495 -3.16 -11.93 1.14
N MET A 496 -2.14 -12.38 1.87
CA MET A 496 -0.90 -12.88 1.25
C MET A 496 -1.17 -14.14 0.42
N ILE A 497 -2.00 -15.06 0.94
CA ILE A 497 -2.42 -16.25 0.19
C ILE A 497 -3.18 -15.84 -1.08
N CYS A 498 -4.10 -14.88 -0.97
CA CYS A 498 -4.84 -14.38 -2.12
C CYS A 498 -3.90 -13.78 -3.16
N MET A 499 -2.95 -12.93 -2.77
CA MET A 499 -1.98 -12.34 -3.70
C MET A 499 -1.20 -13.40 -4.45
N LEU A 500 -0.74 -14.46 -3.76
CA LEU A 500 -0.02 -15.56 -4.38
C LEU A 500 -0.92 -16.35 -5.35
N VAL A 501 -2.14 -16.71 -4.91
CA VAL A 501 -3.07 -17.48 -5.75
C VAL A 501 -3.51 -16.67 -6.96
N VAL A 502 -3.78 -15.37 -6.80
CA VAL A 502 -4.13 -14.47 -7.90
C VAL A 502 -2.98 -14.35 -8.90
N LEU A 503 -1.73 -14.30 -8.43
CA LEU A 503 -0.56 -14.33 -9.31
C LEU A 503 -0.51 -15.62 -10.15
N LEU A 504 -0.73 -16.78 -9.51
CA LEU A 504 -0.75 -18.07 -10.22
C LEU A 504 -1.91 -18.15 -11.23
N VAL A 505 -3.08 -17.62 -10.88
CA VAL A 505 -4.23 -17.54 -11.80
C VAL A 505 -3.88 -16.62 -12.98
N ALA A 506 -3.25 -15.47 -12.74
CA ALA A 506 -2.84 -14.56 -13.81
C ALA A 506 -1.84 -15.18 -14.81
N LEU A 507 -1.04 -16.17 -14.38
CA LEU A 507 -0.12 -16.88 -15.27
C LEU A 507 -0.85 -17.72 -16.34
N ILE A 508 -2.09 -18.15 -16.12
CA ILE A 508 -2.84 -19.01 -17.07
C ILE A 508 -3.10 -18.28 -18.40
N PRO A 509 -3.76 -17.11 -18.41
CA PRO A 509 -3.97 -16.37 -19.66
C PRO A 509 -2.65 -15.89 -20.27
N VAL A 510 -1.66 -15.51 -19.45
CA VAL A 510 -0.33 -15.12 -19.94
C VAL A 510 0.35 -16.30 -20.65
N ALA A 511 0.36 -17.50 -20.06
CA ALA A 511 0.91 -18.69 -20.68
C ALA A 511 0.18 -19.06 -21.99
N GLY A 512 -1.15 -18.86 -22.02
CA GLY A 512 -1.93 -19.04 -23.24
C GLY A 512 -1.50 -18.10 -24.36
N VAL A 513 -1.32 -16.81 -24.07
CA VAL A 513 -0.85 -15.80 -25.03
C VAL A 513 0.58 -16.12 -25.49
N VAL A 514 1.51 -16.41 -24.57
CA VAL A 514 2.89 -16.77 -24.90
C VAL A 514 2.95 -18.06 -25.73
N GLY A 515 2.17 -19.08 -25.38
CA GLY A 515 2.06 -20.32 -26.16
C GLY A 515 1.61 -20.06 -27.61
N MET A 516 0.64 -19.16 -27.80
CA MET A 516 0.19 -18.74 -29.13
C MET A 516 1.26 -17.92 -29.88
N MET A 517 2.05 -17.11 -29.18
CA MET A 517 3.18 -16.41 -29.79
C MET A 517 4.23 -17.38 -30.30
N LEU A 518 4.61 -18.35 -29.48
CA LEU A 518 5.60 -19.39 -29.85
C LEU A 518 5.08 -20.27 -31.00
N LEU A 519 3.81 -20.62 -30.99
CA LEU A 519 3.20 -21.41 -32.07
C LEU A 519 3.21 -20.63 -33.40
N SER A 520 2.87 -19.35 -33.37
CA SER A 520 2.84 -18.51 -34.57
C SER A 520 4.24 -18.25 -35.13
N SER A 521 5.26 -18.05 -34.28
CA SER A 521 6.65 -17.89 -34.74
C SER A 521 7.22 -19.20 -35.33
N ALA A 522 7.00 -20.33 -34.65
CA ALA A 522 7.41 -21.63 -35.18
C ALA A 522 6.76 -21.96 -36.53
N ALA A 523 5.48 -21.57 -36.71
CA ALA A 523 4.77 -21.77 -37.99
C ALA A 523 5.35 -20.92 -39.13
N GLN A 524 5.95 -19.77 -38.84
CA GLN A 524 6.62 -18.92 -39.84
C GLN A 524 8.00 -19.46 -40.26
N GLU A 525 8.69 -20.15 -39.36
CA GLU A 525 10.02 -20.71 -39.62
C GLU A 525 9.99 -22.08 -40.33
N MET A 526 8.84 -22.76 -40.33
CA MET A 526 8.71 -24.09 -40.93
C MET A 526 8.49 -24.02 -42.46
N GLU A 527 9.24 -24.81 -43.24
CA GLU A 527 9.13 -24.89 -44.72
C GLU A 527 7.75 -25.40 -45.20
N ALA A 528 7.11 -26.31 -44.45
CA ALA A 528 5.79 -26.86 -44.79
C ALA A 528 4.89 -26.97 -43.55
N PRO A 529 4.37 -25.85 -43.04
CA PRO A 529 3.51 -25.84 -41.85
C PRO A 529 2.16 -26.52 -42.14
N SER A 530 1.61 -27.22 -41.11
CA SER A 530 0.26 -27.78 -41.21
C SER A 530 -0.79 -26.69 -41.46
N MET A 531 -1.97 -27.09 -41.98
CA MET A 531 -3.07 -26.14 -42.23
C MET A 531 -3.44 -25.35 -40.96
N LEU A 532 -3.43 -25.96 -39.78
CA LEU A 532 -3.66 -25.32 -38.50
C LEU A 532 -2.58 -24.31 -38.14
N MET A 533 -1.30 -24.62 -38.41
CA MET A 533 -0.20 -23.69 -38.17
C MET A 533 -0.24 -22.49 -39.11
N ARG A 534 -0.59 -22.67 -40.39
CA ARG A 534 -0.79 -21.56 -41.33
C ARG A 534 -1.91 -20.63 -40.86
N PHE A 535 -3.05 -21.22 -40.46
CA PHE A 535 -4.17 -20.44 -39.93
C PHE A 535 -3.76 -19.68 -38.64
N ALA A 536 -3.00 -20.32 -37.73
CA ALA A 536 -2.48 -19.69 -36.53
C ALA A 536 -1.50 -18.55 -36.83
N ALA A 537 -0.66 -18.66 -37.85
CA ALA A 537 0.26 -17.62 -38.28
C ALA A 537 -0.48 -16.42 -38.96
N GLU A 538 -1.43 -16.69 -39.83
CA GLU A 538 -2.20 -15.66 -40.51
C GLU A 538 -3.10 -14.85 -39.56
N HIS A 539 -3.65 -15.50 -38.53
CA HIS A 539 -4.57 -14.87 -37.59
C HIS A 539 -3.95 -14.73 -36.18
N ALA A 540 -2.64 -14.72 -36.07
CA ALA A 540 -1.91 -14.81 -34.82
C ALA A 540 -2.38 -13.80 -33.76
N VAL A 541 -2.57 -12.55 -34.16
CA VAL A 541 -2.93 -11.45 -33.24
C VAL A 541 -4.35 -11.61 -32.71
N GLY A 542 -5.31 -11.90 -33.59
CA GLY A 542 -6.72 -12.14 -33.20
C GLY A 542 -6.85 -13.39 -32.33
N LEU A 543 -6.09 -14.44 -32.66
CA LEU A 543 -6.15 -15.71 -31.92
C LEU A 543 -5.59 -15.59 -30.51
N ARG A 544 -4.51 -14.82 -30.29
CA ARG A 544 -3.96 -14.52 -28.96
C ARG A 544 -5.00 -13.82 -28.06
N SER A 545 -5.66 -12.81 -28.58
CA SER A 545 -6.67 -12.07 -27.83
C SER A 545 -7.93 -12.92 -27.54
N ALA A 546 -8.34 -13.76 -28.50
CA ALA A 546 -9.43 -14.71 -28.29
C ALA A 546 -9.10 -15.78 -27.25
N VAL A 547 -7.88 -16.34 -27.27
CA VAL A 547 -7.41 -17.30 -26.27
C VAL A 547 -7.37 -16.66 -24.88
N ALA A 548 -6.84 -15.45 -24.75
CA ALA A 548 -6.85 -14.72 -23.48
C ALA A 548 -8.28 -14.53 -22.95
N ALA A 549 -9.19 -14.07 -23.81
CA ALA A 549 -10.58 -13.86 -23.43
C ALA A 549 -11.29 -15.15 -22.99
N LEU A 550 -11.09 -16.24 -23.72
CA LEU A 550 -11.66 -17.56 -23.39
C LEU A 550 -11.11 -18.11 -22.08
N LEU A 551 -9.80 -18.00 -21.86
CA LEU A 551 -9.18 -18.46 -20.61
C LEU A 551 -9.68 -17.64 -19.42
N MET A 552 -9.75 -16.32 -19.51
CA MET A 552 -10.28 -15.45 -18.46
C MET A 552 -11.77 -15.72 -18.18
N ALA A 553 -12.55 -15.99 -19.23
CA ALA A 553 -13.96 -16.37 -19.07
C ALA A 553 -14.11 -17.74 -18.37
N ALA A 554 -13.27 -18.70 -18.74
CA ALA A 554 -13.23 -20.02 -18.08
C ALA A 554 -12.81 -19.89 -16.62
N GLU A 555 -11.78 -19.07 -16.31
CA GLU A 555 -11.36 -18.78 -14.95
C GLU A 555 -12.50 -18.16 -14.11
N ALA A 556 -13.21 -17.19 -14.66
CA ALA A 556 -14.36 -16.58 -13.99
C ALA A 556 -15.45 -17.62 -13.72
N GLY A 557 -15.79 -18.45 -14.70
CA GLY A 557 -16.76 -19.53 -14.55
C GLY A 557 -16.38 -20.55 -13.47
N VAL A 558 -15.13 -21.02 -13.52
CA VAL A 558 -14.61 -21.97 -12.51
C VAL A 558 -14.58 -21.32 -11.12
N SER A 559 -14.17 -20.08 -11.01
CA SER A 559 -14.10 -19.35 -9.74
C SER A 559 -15.49 -19.12 -9.11
N ILE A 560 -16.50 -18.83 -9.93
CA ILE A 560 -17.90 -18.76 -9.48
C ILE A 560 -18.37 -20.12 -8.95
N LEU A 561 -18.05 -21.22 -9.64
CA LEU A 561 -18.39 -22.57 -9.18
C LEU A 561 -17.68 -22.90 -7.86
N ILE A 562 -16.42 -22.49 -7.69
CA ILE A 562 -15.67 -22.64 -6.44
C ILE A 562 -16.35 -21.85 -5.32
N LEU A 563 -16.73 -20.61 -5.55
CA LEU A 563 -17.45 -19.79 -4.57
C LEU A 563 -18.76 -20.46 -4.14
N HIS A 564 -19.55 -20.99 -5.09
CA HIS A 564 -20.82 -21.66 -4.78
C HIS A 564 -20.64 -22.99 -4.06
N LYS A 565 -19.73 -23.86 -4.53
CA LYS A 565 -19.59 -25.20 -3.94
C LYS A 565 -18.76 -25.21 -2.66
N VAL A 566 -17.70 -24.40 -2.60
CA VAL A 566 -16.77 -24.40 -1.48
C VAL A 566 -17.02 -23.20 -0.57
N GLY A 567 -17.09 -21.99 -1.13
CA GLY A 567 -17.25 -20.75 -0.37
C GLY A 567 -18.52 -20.73 0.47
N GLU A 568 -19.68 -21.06 -0.11
CA GLU A 568 -20.96 -21.13 0.62
C GLU A 568 -20.92 -22.17 1.75
N LYS A 569 -20.38 -23.37 1.49
CA LYS A 569 -20.23 -24.42 2.50
C LYS A 569 -19.30 -24.00 3.63
N ARG A 570 -18.17 -23.38 3.31
CA ARG A 570 -17.22 -22.92 4.31
C ARG A 570 -17.77 -21.76 5.14
N PHE A 571 -18.41 -20.80 4.49
CA PHE A 571 -19.08 -19.70 5.18
C PHE A 571 -20.17 -20.22 6.14
N SER A 572 -20.96 -21.19 5.72
CA SER A 572 -21.99 -21.81 6.57
C SER A 572 -21.42 -22.56 7.77
N ALA A 573 -20.25 -23.14 7.64
CA ALA A 573 -19.56 -23.91 8.68
C ALA A 573 -18.75 -23.03 9.67
N ILE A 574 -18.70 -21.72 9.50
CA ILE A 574 -18.04 -20.83 10.48
C ILE A 574 -18.88 -20.85 11.76
N GLU A 575 -18.30 -21.31 12.85
CA GLU A 575 -18.90 -21.22 14.18
C GLU A 575 -18.74 -19.78 14.70
N PRO A 576 -19.82 -19.18 15.22
CA PRO A 576 -19.84 -17.79 15.65
C PRO A 576 -19.02 -17.53 16.93
#